data_0e9fbfa28a075291b6565b30d9752505
#
_entry.id   0e9fbfa28a075291b6565b30d9752505
#
_cell.length_a   1.000
_cell.length_b   1.000
_cell.length_c   1.000
_cell.angle_alpha   90.00
_cell.angle_beta   90.00
_cell.angle_gamma   90.00
#
_symmetry.space_group_name_H-M   'P 1'
#
loop_
_entity.id
_entity.type
_entity.pdbx_description
1 polymer ?
#
loop_
_entity_poly.entity_id
_entity_poly.type
_entity_poly.pdbx_seq_one_letter_code
_entity_poly.pdbx_strand_id
1 'polypeptide(L)'
;MMWNPEGELLARIEPPAGPSIAYCHNGSWWDVTAVCPTIAHWLTGSVPIQLIRDSKASPLAINQIETWLAPSDLQPIKAFGVTFVASLLERLVEEMAKGDESEADTVRANLDTELKATVQALIPGSAEALMLRESLLQSGHWSPYLEVGLGRDPEIFTKCPPMAALGHHSVAGLLSESQWNNPESELVLVCDANGQAVGATIGNDVNLRDVEGRSTLLLGRAKDNRGSCILGPWIRIFDGSFNLQSLANESITLEVEGNDGFHVSETASLSGLTRGLPALVDALFDQHDYPDGVFAFTGSPIAPIWDRSVQGQGFTHLEGDRVTITIPSIGSLTHGIERCPALEPWSRGLHEYMCDLAKRELL
;
A
#
# COMPACT_ATOMS: atom_id res chain seq x y z
N MET A 1 2.13 11.19 19.51
CA MET A 1 1.27 10.26 20.29
C MET A 1 0.53 9.43 19.25
N MET A 2 0.72 8.10 19.21
CA MET A 2 -0.02 7.27 18.25
C MET A 2 -1.51 7.43 18.52
N TRP A 3 -2.26 7.89 17.53
CA TRP A 3 -3.71 7.94 17.61
C TRP A 3 -4.24 6.50 17.60
N ASN A 4 -5.09 6.15 18.54
CA ASN A 4 -5.65 4.81 18.67
C ASN A 4 -7.12 4.86 18.25
N PRO A 5 -7.47 4.36 17.04
CA PRO A 5 -8.84 4.38 16.56
C PRO A 5 -9.76 3.53 17.48
N GLU A 6 -11.02 3.87 17.50
CA GLU A 6 -12.04 2.98 18.08
C GLU A 6 -12.08 1.67 17.25
N GLY A 7 -12.32 0.54 17.92
CA GLY A 7 -12.44 -0.75 17.27
C GLY A 7 -11.34 -1.73 17.66
N GLU A 8 -11.26 -2.82 16.90
CA GLU A 8 -10.33 -3.92 17.15
C GLU A 8 -9.15 -3.86 16.20
N LEU A 9 -7.95 -4.03 16.74
CA LEU A 9 -6.71 -3.95 16.00
C LEU A 9 -5.87 -5.22 16.20
N LEU A 10 -5.23 -5.68 15.13
CA LEU A 10 -4.16 -6.67 15.19
C LEU A 10 -2.87 -6.06 14.68
N ALA A 11 -1.79 -6.19 15.44
CA ALA A 11 -0.47 -5.71 15.07
C ALA A 11 0.56 -6.82 15.21
N ARG A 12 1.66 -6.68 14.47
CA ARG A 12 2.87 -7.49 14.70
C ARG A 12 3.93 -6.61 15.35
N ILE A 13 4.53 -7.13 16.37
CA ILE A 13 5.56 -6.45 17.17
C ILE A 13 6.76 -7.37 17.36
N GLU A 14 7.91 -6.79 17.72
CA GLU A 14 9.11 -7.58 18.00
C GLU A 14 9.63 -7.31 19.43
N PRO A 15 9.06 -7.96 20.44
CA PRO A 15 9.65 -7.99 21.78
C PRO A 15 10.93 -8.87 21.80
N PRO A 16 11.72 -8.84 22.89
CA PRO A 16 12.94 -9.65 22.99
C PRO A 16 12.75 -11.15 22.80
N ALA A 17 11.52 -11.66 22.99
CA ALA A 17 11.18 -13.07 22.77
C ALA A 17 10.98 -13.44 21.28
N GLY A 18 11.03 -12.48 20.37
CA GLY A 18 10.79 -12.65 18.92
C GLY A 18 9.44 -12.15 18.46
N PRO A 19 9.14 -12.23 17.14
CA PRO A 19 7.92 -11.71 16.55
C PRO A 19 6.67 -12.22 17.26
N SER A 20 5.77 -11.30 17.60
CA SER A 20 4.58 -11.55 18.41
C SER A 20 3.36 -10.83 17.82
N ILE A 21 2.17 -11.35 18.09
CA ILE A 21 0.90 -10.75 17.70
C ILE A 21 0.32 -9.99 18.88
N ALA A 22 0.05 -8.71 18.67
CA ALA A 22 -0.62 -7.85 19.63
C ALA A 22 -2.05 -7.58 19.18
N TYR A 23 -3.00 -7.72 20.09
CA TYR A 23 -4.41 -7.40 19.89
C TYR A 23 -4.80 -6.20 20.73
N CYS A 24 -5.58 -5.29 20.14
CA CYS A 24 -6.15 -4.14 20.85
C CYS A 24 -7.66 -4.14 20.76
N HIS A 25 -8.29 -3.84 21.90
CA HIS A 25 -9.70 -3.54 21.98
C HIS A 25 -9.94 -2.42 23.01
N ASN A 26 -10.71 -1.42 22.64
CA ASN A 26 -10.99 -0.26 23.50
C ASN A 26 -9.74 0.38 24.12
N GLY A 27 -8.66 0.50 23.33
CA GLY A 27 -7.43 1.14 23.75
C GLY A 27 -6.52 0.29 24.67
N SER A 28 -6.93 -0.89 25.06
CA SER A 28 -6.13 -1.84 25.80
C SER A 28 -5.45 -2.85 24.88
N TRP A 29 -4.18 -3.16 25.14
CA TRP A 29 -3.38 -4.04 24.31
C TRP A 29 -2.98 -5.31 25.05
N TRP A 30 -2.95 -6.43 24.33
CA TRP A 30 -2.56 -7.75 24.87
C TRP A 30 -1.67 -8.48 23.86
N ASP A 31 -0.69 -9.24 24.39
CA ASP A 31 0.03 -10.23 23.62
C ASP A 31 -0.87 -11.48 23.47
N VAL A 32 -1.21 -11.81 22.25
CA VAL A 32 -2.07 -12.94 21.91
C VAL A 32 -1.33 -14.06 21.16
N THR A 33 0.01 -13.99 21.12
CA THR A 33 0.87 -14.89 20.34
C THR A 33 0.64 -16.36 20.67
N ALA A 34 0.41 -16.70 21.93
CA ALA A 34 0.14 -18.08 22.36
C ALA A 34 -1.17 -18.65 21.79
N VAL A 35 -2.12 -17.80 21.41
CA VAL A 35 -3.40 -18.18 20.82
C VAL A 35 -3.38 -18.02 19.30
N CYS A 36 -2.78 -16.95 18.82
CA CYS A 36 -2.67 -16.61 17.40
C CYS A 36 -1.22 -16.33 17.05
N PRO A 37 -0.41 -17.36 16.76
CA PRO A 37 1.04 -17.19 16.54
C PRO A 37 1.39 -16.39 15.29
N THR A 38 0.55 -16.41 14.26
CA THR A 38 0.73 -15.66 13.01
C THR A 38 -0.58 -15.03 12.56
N ILE A 39 -0.51 -14.02 11.73
CA ILE A 39 -1.69 -13.43 11.07
C ILE A 39 -2.39 -14.48 10.18
N ALA A 40 -1.63 -15.41 9.59
CA ALA A 40 -2.20 -16.51 8.81
C ALA A 40 -3.16 -17.37 9.64
N HIS A 41 -2.91 -17.62 10.92
CA HIS A 41 -3.85 -18.38 11.77
C HIS A 41 -5.24 -17.71 11.85
N TRP A 42 -5.28 -16.37 11.89
CA TRP A 42 -6.54 -15.64 11.84
C TRP A 42 -7.16 -15.68 10.44
N LEU A 43 -6.38 -15.40 9.38
CA LEU A 43 -6.88 -15.29 8.01
C LEU A 43 -7.32 -16.62 7.40
N THR A 44 -6.78 -17.76 7.86
CA THR A 44 -7.24 -19.10 7.47
C THR A 44 -8.50 -19.54 8.24
N GLY A 45 -8.90 -18.79 9.28
CA GLY A 45 -9.96 -19.19 10.21
C GLY A 45 -9.55 -20.27 11.22
N SER A 46 -8.28 -20.69 11.22
CA SER A 46 -7.75 -21.66 12.21
C SER A 46 -7.86 -21.11 13.63
N VAL A 47 -7.73 -19.79 13.78
CA VAL A 47 -8.00 -19.05 15.02
C VAL A 47 -9.06 -17.99 14.75
N PRO A 48 -10.35 -18.27 15.06
CA PRO A 48 -11.41 -17.28 14.92
C PRO A 48 -11.16 -16.06 15.81
N ILE A 49 -11.54 -14.87 15.33
CA ILE A 49 -11.36 -13.62 16.09
C ILE A 49 -12.00 -13.67 17.49
N GLN A 50 -13.09 -14.42 17.66
CA GLN A 50 -13.72 -14.58 18.97
C GLN A 50 -12.78 -15.27 19.97
N LEU A 51 -11.98 -16.25 19.52
CA LEU A 51 -11.01 -16.91 20.39
C LEU A 51 -9.89 -15.95 20.83
N ILE A 52 -9.47 -15.03 19.94
CA ILE A 52 -8.53 -13.97 20.27
C ILE A 52 -9.13 -13.04 21.33
N ARG A 53 -10.39 -12.61 21.16
CA ARG A 53 -11.13 -11.75 22.09
C ARG A 53 -11.26 -12.37 23.48
N ASP A 54 -11.52 -13.65 23.53
CA ASP A 54 -11.77 -14.40 24.78
C ASP A 54 -10.47 -14.89 25.44
N SER A 55 -9.34 -14.73 24.77
CA SER A 55 -8.03 -15.17 25.29
C SER A 55 -7.66 -14.40 26.55
N LYS A 56 -7.11 -15.12 27.53
CA LYS A 56 -6.48 -14.51 28.72
C LYS A 56 -5.05 -14.06 28.40
N ALA A 57 -4.93 -13.18 27.43
CA ALA A 57 -3.67 -12.65 26.95
C ALA A 57 -2.94 -11.81 28.02
N SER A 58 -1.62 -11.76 27.92
CA SER A 58 -0.79 -10.89 28.76
C SER A 58 -0.99 -9.43 28.38
N PRO A 59 -1.31 -8.52 29.31
CA PRO A 59 -1.40 -7.09 29.02
C PRO A 59 -0.10 -6.53 28.46
N LEU A 60 -0.19 -5.67 27.44
CA LEU A 60 0.94 -4.97 26.83
C LEU A 60 0.83 -3.47 27.09
N ALA A 61 1.93 -2.88 27.54
CA ALA A 61 2.08 -1.43 27.59
C ALA A 61 2.54 -0.93 26.21
N ILE A 62 1.67 -0.25 25.47
CA ILE A 62 1.94 0.23 24.11
C ILE A 62 3.20 1.08 23.99
N ASN A 63 3.52 1.84 25.04
CA ASN A 63 4.70 2.69 25.12
C ASN A 63 6.02 1.90 25.33
N GLN A 64 5.93 0.59 25.53
CA GLN A 64 7.09 -0.32 25.63
C GLN A 64 7.35 -1.07 24.34
N ILE A 65 6.51 -0.89 23.33
CA ILE A 65 6.71 -1.50 22.01
C ILE A 65 7.69 -0.63 21.24
N GLU A 66 8.92 -1.13 21.09
CA GLU A 66 10.00 -0.44 20.39
C GLU A 66 9.93 -0.70 18.88
N THR A 67 9.59 -1.93 18.48
CA THR A 67 9.58 -2.34 17.07
C THR A 67 8.21 -2.81 16.63
N TRP A 68 7.66 -2.13 15.64
CA TRP A 68 6.44 -2.47 14.93
C TRP A 68 6.81 -3.15 13.60
N LEU A 69 6.45 -4.41 13.46
CA LEU A 69 6.63 -5.14 12.21
C LEU A 69 5.48 -4.82 11.25
N ALA A 70 5.67 -5.07 9.95
CA ALA A 70 4.54 -5.09 9.03
C ALA A 70 3.48 -6.06 9.53
N PRO A 71 2.19 -5.69 9.51
CA PRO A 71 1.12 -6.55 10.03
C PRO A 71 0.82 -7.77 9.12
N SER A 72 1.65 -8.03 8.12
CA SER A 72 1.64 -9.24 7.28
C SER A 72 2.79 -10.18 7.69
N ASP A 73 2.59 -11.49 7.56
CA ASP A 73 3.64 -12.50 7.76
C ASP A 73 3.75 -13.49 6.58
N LEU A 74 2.87 -14.47 6.49
CA LEU A 74 2.95 -15.50 5.45
C LEU A 74 2.23 -15.10 4.15
N GLN A 75 1.48 -14.02 4.16
CA GLN A 75 0.66 -13.58 3.04
C GLN A 75 1.51 -12.95 1.93
N PRO A 76 1.22 -13.24 0.66
CA PRO A 76 1.71 -12.42 -0.43
C PRO A 76 1.11 -11.02 -0.34
N ILE A 77 1.85 -10.05 -0.83
CA ILE A 77 1.39 -8.66 -0.91
C ILE A 77 1.20 -8.30 -2.37
N LYS A 78 -0.06 -8.03 -2.73
CA LYS A 78 -0.49 -7.60 -4.06
C LYS A 78 -0.70 -6.10 -4.09
N ALA A 79 -0.69 -5.53 -5.28
CA ALA A 79 -1.06 -4.14 -5.49
C ALA A 79 -1.87 -4.00 -6.78
N PHE A 80 -2.81 -3.06 -6.74
CA PHE A 80 -3.54 -2.60 -7.91
C PHE A 80 -2.90 -1.31 -8.41
N GLY A 81 -2.60 -1.24 -9.69
CA GLY A 81 -2.14 -0.02 -10.35
C GLY A 81 -3.29 0.74 -11.01
N VAL A 82 -3.10 2.05 -11.18
CA VAL A 82 -3.94 2.91 -12.02
C VAL A 82 -5.44 2.90 -11.67
N THR A 83 -5.76 2.80 -10.40
CA THR A 83 -7.13 2.71 -9.88
C THR A 83 -7.79 4.06 -9.63
N PHE A 84 -7.03 5.16 -9.68
CA PHE A 84 -7.53 6.53 -9.57
C PHE A 84 -7.28 7.30 -10.87
N VAL A 85 -8.19 8.20 -11.22
CA VAL A 85 -8.01 9.04 -12.43
C VAL A 85 -6.74 9.87 -12.34
N ALA A 86 -6.41 10.43 -11.18
CA ALA A 86 -5.18 11.18 -10.97
C ALA A 86 -3.93 10.33 -11.27
N SER A 87 -3.88 9.09 -10.75
CA SER A 87 -2.80 8.14 -11.02
C SER A 87 -2.71 7.79 -12.50
N LEU A 88 -3.85 7.52 -13.17
CA LEU A 88 -3.88 7.23 -14.60
C LEU A 88 -3.27 8.35 -15.43
N LEU A 89 -3.64 9.60 -15.14
CA LEU A 89 -3.13 10.76 -15.86
C LEU A 89 -1.62 10.95 -15.63
N GLU A 90 -1.13 10.76 -14.41
CA GLU A 90 0.32 10.86 -14.13
C GLU A 90 1.10 9.71 -14.77
N ARG A 91 0.57 8.48 -14.81
CA ARG A 91 1.21 7.38 -15.55
C ARG A 91 1.33 7.68 -17.04
N LEU A 92 0.32 8.30 -17.65
CA LEU A 92 0.43 8.77 -19.04
C LEU A 92 1.51 9.82 -19.22
N VAL A 93 1.64 10.75 -18.26
CA VAL A 93 2.73 11.74 -18.27
C VAL A 93 4.10 11.06 -18.19
N GLU A 94 4.29 10.13 -17.24
CA GLU A 94 5.53 9.39 -17.05
C GLU A 94 5.93 8.57 -18.29
N GLU A 95 4.95 7.90 -18.92
CA GLU A 95 5.16 7.13 -20.15
C GLU A 95 5.58 8.05 -21.32
N MET A 96 4.88 9.16 -21.51
CA MET A 96 5.18 10.12 -22.58
C MET A 96 6.53 10.82 -22.37
N ALA A 97 6.89 11.11 -21.12
CA ALA A 97 8.18 11.65 -20.72
C ALA A 97 9.30 10.59 -20.69
N LYS A 98 8.98 9.30 -20.90
CA LYS A 98 9.92 8.16 -20.86
C LYS A 98 10.72 8.06 -19.57
N GLY A 99 10.10 8.46 -18.44
CA GLY A 99 10.74 8.51 -17.13
C GLY A 99 11.74 9.67 -16.97
N ASP A 100 11.70 10.68 -17.83
CA ASP A 100 12.50 11.89 -17.70
C ASP A 100 11.68 12.99 -16.99
N GLU A 101 12.08 13.30 -15.77
CA GLU A 101 11.41 14.30 -14.92
C GLU A 101 11.35 15.69 -15.60
N SER A 102 12.41 16.08 -16.30
CA SER A 102 12.52 17.39 -16.94
C SER A 102 11.50 17.62 -18.07
N GLU A 103 10.98 16.56 -18.68
CA GLU A 103 9.98 16.60 -19.74
C GLU A 103 8.55 16.50 -19.19
N ALA A 104 8.36 16.03 -17.96
CA ALA A 104 7.04 15.70 -17.41
C ALA A 104 6.11 16.91 -17.34
N ASP A 105 6.58 18.08 -16.95
CA ASP A 105 5.76 19.29 -16.86
C ASP A 105 5.30 19.78 -18.24
N THR A 106 6.16 19.69 -19.25
CA THR A 106 5.81 20.01 -20.63
C THR A 106 4.71 19.07 -21.14
N VAL A 107 4.86 17.78 -20.88
CA VAL A 107 3.85 16.76 -21.22
C VAL A 107 2.54 17.04 -20.50
N ARG A 108 2.60 17.28 -19.19
CA ARG A 108 1.41 17.54 -18.36
C ARG A 108 0.63 18.77 -18.82
N ALA A 109 1.34 19.83 -19.21
CA ALA A 109 0.73 21.06 -19.74
C ALA A 109 0.05 20.86 -21.10
N ASN A 110 0.57 19.92 -21.90
CA ASN A 110 0.05 19.62 -23.24
C ASN A 110 -1.03 18.49 -23.23
N LEU A 111 -1.24 17.84 -22.07
CA LEU A 111 -2.25 16.78 -21.98
C LEU A 111 -3.66 17.37 -22.23
N ASP A 112 -4.38 16.77 -23.18
CA ASP A 112 -5.68 17.30 -23.65
C ASP A 112 -6.69 17.37 -22.50
N THR A 113 -7.28 18.54 -22.31
CA THR A 113 -8.30 18.80 -21.27
C THR A 113 -9.57 17.95 -21.52
N GLU A 114 -9.91 17.70 -22.78
CA GLU A 114 -11.07 16.89 -23.15
C GLU A 114 -10.84 15.41 -22.81
N LEU A 115 -9.63 14.90 -23.02
CA LEU A 115 -9.24 13.56 -22.58
C LEU A 115 -9.35 13.40 -21.06
N LYS A 116 -8.86 14.37 -20.30
CA LYS A 116 -8.99 14.38 -18.83
C LYS A 116 -10.44 14.30 -18.37
N ALA A 117 -11.30 15.16 -18.92
CA ALA A 117 -12.73 15.18 -18.57
C ALA A 117 -13.43 13.88 -18.94
N THR A 118 -13.09 13.32 -20.12
CA THR A 118 -13.67 12.06 -20.60
C THR A 118 -13.26 10.89 -19.70
N VAL A 119 -11.98 10.77 -19.37
CA VAL A 119 -11.47 9.71 -18.48
C VAL A 119 -12.13 9.75 -17.09
N GLN A 120 -12.33 10.96 -16.54
CA GLN A 120 -12.97 11.14 -15.24
C GLN A 120 -14.44 10.68 -15.18
N ALA A 121 -15.14 10.69 -16.32
CA ALA A 121 -16.56 10.34 -16.38
C ALA A 121 -16.83 8.86 -16.67
N LEU A 122 -15.80 8.08 -17.04
CA LEU A 122 -15.97 6.70 -17.48
C LEU A 122 -15.90 5.70 -16.33
N ILE A 123 -16.73 4.67 -16.43
CA ILE A 123 -16.63 3.47 -15.58
C ILE A 123 -15.79 2.44 -16.36
N PRO A 124 -14.67 1.96 -15.77
CA PRO A 124 -13.82 0.96 -16.42
C PRO A 124 -14.59 -0.29 -16.84
N GLY A 125 -14.34 -0.78 -18.06
CA GLY A 125 -15.02 -1.94 -18.62
C GLY A 125 -16.44 -1.69 -19.11
N SER A 126 -16.99 -0.46 -18.97
CA SER A 126 -18.30 -0.11 -19.52
C SER A 126 -18.30 -0.09 -21.05
N ALA A 127 -19.48 -0.11 -21.66
CA ALA A 127 -19.62 -0.01 -23.12
C ALA A 127 -18.99 1.30 -23.64
N GLU A 128 -19.16 2.40 -22.91
CA GLU A 128 -18.59 3.72 -23.23
C GLU A 128 -17.05 3.70 -23.15
N ALA A 129 -16.47 3.06 -22.13
CA ALA A 129 -15.03 2.89 -22.01
C ALA A 129 -14.45 2.04 -23.16
N LEU A 130 -15.14 0.97 -23.55
CA LEU A 130 -14.74 0.13 -24.68
C LEU A 130 -14.84 0.87 -26.03
N MET A 131 -15.85 1.73 -26.20
CA MET A 131 -15.97 2.58 -27.40
C MET A 131 -14.84 3.63 -27.47
N LEU A 132 -14.49 4.26 -26.35
CA LEU A 132 -13.33 5.16 -26.28
C LEU A 132 -12.04 4.42 -26.61
N ARG A 133 -11.85 3.22 -26.03
CA ARG A 133 -10.70 2.36 -26.32
C ARG A 133 -10.53 2.13 -27.82
N GLU A 134 -11.61 1.73 -28.51
CA GLU A 134 -11.58 1.49 -29.95
C GLU A 134 -11.19 2.74 -30.74
N SER A 135 -11.73 3.91 -30.38
CA SER A 135 -11.39 5.19 -31.00
C SER A 135 -9.92 5.56 -30.81
N LEU A 136 -9.40 5.41 -29.59
CA LEU A 136 -8.01 5.73 -29.25
C LEU A 136 -7.02 4.75 -29.92
N LEU A 137 -7.37 3.47 -30.05
CA LEU A 137 -6.58 2.48 -30.79
C LEU A 137 -6.46 2.87 -32.27
N GLN A 138 -7.59 3.27 -32.92
CA GLN A 138 -7.60 3.69 -34.31
C GLN A 138 -6.77 4.95 -34.57
N SER A 139 -6.72 5.86 -33.59
CA SER A 139 -5.92 7.09 -33.67
C SER A 139 -4.46 6.92 -33.20
N GLY A 140 -4.08 5.74 -32.67
CA GLY A 140 -2.73 5.46 -32.17
C GLY A 140 -2.40 6.10 -30.83
N HIS A 141 -3.43 6.47 -30.03
CA HIS A 141 -3.27 7.12 -28.72
C HIS A 141 -3.60 6.22 -27.53
N TRP A 142 -3.75 4.90 -27.75
CA TRP A 142 -3.97 3.96 -26.66
C TRP A 142 -2.65 3.54 -26.00
N SER A 143 -2.62 3.54 -24.68
CA SER A 143 -1.45 3.13 -23.89
C SER A 143 -1.78 1.92 -22.99
N PRO A 144 -0.76 1.19 -22.51
CA PRO A 144 -0.95 0.14 -21.50
C PRO A 144 -1.65 0.63 -20.23
N TYR A 145 -1.41 1.86 -19.80
CA TYR A 145 -2.06 2.43 -18.62
C TYR A 145 -3.54 2.73 -18.84
N LEU A 146 -3.92 3.16 -20.04
CA LEU A 146 -5.33 3.29 -20.43
C LEU A 146 -6.02 1.91 -20.48
N GLU A 147 -5.31 0.86 -20.90
CA GLU A 147 -5.86 -0.51 -20.93
C GLU A 147 -6.28 -0.97 -19.53
N VAL A 148 -5.41 -0.81 -18.51
CA VAL A 148 -5.70 -1.25 -17.15
C VAL A 148 -6.58 -0.27 -16.37
N GLY A 149 -6.48 1.03 -16.65
CA GLY A 149 -7.30 2.07 -16.01
C GLY A 149 -8.75 2.09 -16.48
N LEU A 150 -8.99 1.87 -17.74
CA LEU A 150 -10.33 1.98 -18.39
C LEU A 150 -10.85 0.66 -18.95
N GLY A 151 -9.97 -0.32 -19.23
CA GLY A 151 -10.32 -1.61 -19.80
C GLY A 151 -11.08 -2.50 -18.82
N ARG A 152 -11.28 -3.77 -19.22
CA ARG A 152 -12.01 -4.76 -18.44
C ARG A 152 -11.23 -5.16 -17.17
N ASP A 153 -9.95 -5.47 -17.33
CA ASP A 153 -9.13 -6.08 -16.32
C ASP A 153 -8.26 -5.02 -15.64
N PRO A 154 -8.24 -4.91 -14.30
CA PRO A 154 -7.34 -4.00 -13.59
C PRO A 154 -5.90 -4.51 -13.65
N GLU A 155 -4.93 -3.63 -13.48
CA GLU A 155 -3.57 -4.03 -13.19
C GLU A 155 -3.50 -4.65 -11.78
N ILE A 156 -2.96 -5.88 -11.69
CA ILE A 156 -2.67 -6.56 -10.42
C ILE A 156 -1.25 -7.11 -10.49
N PHE A 157 -0.40 -6.71 -9.56
CA PHE A 157 0.97 -7.23 -9.50
C PHE A 157 1.36 -7.67 -8.09
N THR A 158 2.45 -8.41 -7.96
CA THR A 158 3.04 -8.75 -6.67
C THR A 158 3.95 -7.61 -6.23
N LYS A 159 3.58 -6.92 -5.16
CA LYS A 159 4.36 -5.80 -4.61
C LYS A 159 5.65 -6.28 -3.97
N CYS A 160 5.57 -7.30 -3.15
CA CYS A 160 6.73 -7.97 -2.57
C CYS A 160 6.36 -9.38 -2.06
N PRO A 161 7.35 -10.26 -1.85
CA PRO A 161 7.12 -11.56 -1.26
C PRO A 161 6.76 -11.46 0.24
N PRO A 162 6.23 -12.55 0.84
CA PRO A 162 6.01 -12.63 2.27
C PRO A 162 7.26 -12.25 3.08
N MET A 163 7.09 -11.61 4.24
CA MET A 163 8.15 -11.15 5.15
C MET A 163 9.06 -10.02 4.62
N ALA A 164 8.88 -9.53 3.39
CA ALA A 164 9.72 -8.46 2.83
C ALA A 164 9.22 -7.04 3.18
N ALA A 165 7.94 -6.90 3.53
CA ALA A 165 7.40 -5.62 3.95
C ALA A 165 7.96 -5.17 5.30
N LEU A 166 8.19 -3.87 5.44
CA LEU A 166 8.64 -3.24 6.66
C LEU A 166 7.47 -2.56 7.39
N GLY A 167 7.59 -2.40 8.70
CA GLY A 167 6.53 -1.85 9.55
C GLY A 167 6.66 -0.35 9.81
N HIS A 168 5.84 0.12 10.73
CA HIS A 168 5.84 1.48 11.23
C HIS A 168 7.17 1.84 11.90
N HIS A 169 7.65 3.06 11.68
CA HIS A 169 8.96 3.58 12.11
C HIS A 169 10.19 2.89 11.47
N SER A 170 9.99 2.11 10.42
CA SER A 170 11.09 1.60 9.61
C SER A 170 11.64 2.65 8.64
N VAL A 171 12.55 2.23 7.76
CA VAL A 171 13.13 3.09 6.74
C VAL A 171 12.92 2.45 5.37
N ALA A 172 12.22 3.14 4.48
CA ALA A 172 12.00 2.71 3.12
C ALA A 172 13.25 2.89 2.24
N GLY A 173 13.42 1.99 1.27
CA GLY A 173 14.59 1.95 0.40
C GLY A 173 14.32 2.46 -1.01
N LEU A 174 15.22 3.30 -1.49
CA LEU A 174 15.28 3.75 -2.90
C LEU A 174 16.48 3.11 -3.59
N LEU A 175 16.35 2.71 -4.85
CA LEU A 175 17.51 2.32 -5.65
C LEU A 175 18.51 3.48 -5.76
N SER A 176 19.82 3.15 -5.71
CA SER A 176 20.87 4.17 -5.76
C SER A 176 20.84 5.03 -7.02
N GLU A 177 20.43 4.43 -8.14
CA GLU A 177 20.34 5.07 -9.44
C GLU A 177 19.07 5.90 -9.66
N SER A 178 18.04 5.73 -8.82
CA SER A 178 16.78 6.46 -9.01
C SER A 178 16.92 7.93 -8.62
N GLN A 179 16.52 8.79 -9.55
CA GLN A 179 16.56 10.25 -9.40
C GLN A 179 15.15 10.86 -9.32
N TRP A 180 14.13 10.10 -9.75
CA TRP A 180 12.73 10.53 -9.73
C TRP A 180 11.86 9.43 -9.12
N ASN A 181 11.45 9.64 -7.89
CA ASN A 181 10.73 8.66 -7.08
C ASN A 181 9.77 9.35 -6.11
N ASN A 182 8.78 8.61 -5.63
CA ASN A 182 7.73 9.19 -4.81
C ASN A 182 7.10 8.17 -3.86
N PRO A 183 6.43 8.64 -2.78
CA PRO A 183 5.53 7.82 -2.01
C PRO A 183 4.23 7.59 -2.79
N GLU A 184 3.65 6.42 -2.65
CA GLU A 184 2.27 6.13 -3.03
C GLU A 184 1.50 5.74 -1.78
N SER A 185 0.71 6.71 -1.26
CA SER A 185 -0.08 6.53 -0.05
C SER A 185 -1.35 5.76 -0.37
N GLU A 186 -1.54 4.60 0.28
CA GLU A 186 -2.61 3.69 -0.10
C GLU A 186 -3.35 3.09 1.09
N LEU A 187 -4.65 2.89 0.88
CA LEU A 187 -5.41 1.91 1.63
C LEU A 187 -4.93 0.50 1.23
N VAL A 188 -4.77 -0.39 2.21
CA VAL A 188 -4.44 -1.79 1.95
C VAL A 188 -5.52 -2.68 2.55
N LEU A 189 -6.21 -3.43 1.71
CA LEU A 189 -7.20 -4.41 2.14
C LEU A 189 -6.52 -5.67 2.65
N VAL A 190 -7.10 -6.27 3.67
CA VAL A 190 -6.70 -7.57 4.22
C VAL A 190 -7.82 -8.56 3.94
N CYS A 191 -7.51 -9.56 3.11
CA CYS A 191 -8.48 -10.59 2.74
C CYS A 191 -8.10 -11.95 3.33
N ASP A 192 -9.11 -12.69 3.78
CA ASP A 192 -8.96 -14.03 4.31
C ASP A 192 -8.80 -15.09 3.20
N ALA A 193 -8.56 -16.32 3.57
CA ALA A 193 -8.41 -17.46 2.66
C ALA A 193 -9.69 -17.80 1.87
N ASN A 194 -10.85 -17.26 2.27
CA ASN A 194 -12.14 -17.47 1.59
C ASN A 194 -12.48 -16.31 0.62
N GLY A 195 -11.56 -15.35 0.42
CA GLY A 195 -11.79 -14.20 -0.45
C GLY A 195 -12.62 -13.09 0.17
N GLN A 196 -12.78 -13.09 1.49
CA GLN A 196 -13.52 -12.05 2.19
C GLN A 196 -12.54 -10.96 2.68
N ALA A 197 -12.81 -9.70 2.38
CA ALA A 197 -12.12 -8.61 3.04
C ALA A 197 -12.56 -8.57 4.53
N VAL A 198 -11.59 -8.70 5.44
CA VAL A 198 -11.83 -8.83 6.90
C VAL A 198 -11.21 -7.70 7.70
N GLY A 199 -10.46 -6.83 7.06
CA GLY A 199 -9.82 -5.69 7.69
C GLY A 199 -9.09 -4.81 6.68
N ALA A 200 -8.46 -3.75 7.19
CA ALA A 200 -7.64 -2.85 6.38
C ALA A 200 -6.47 -2.29 7.18
N THR A 201 -5.44 -1.88 6.48
CA THR A 201 -4.25 -1.19 7.00
C THR A 201 -3.82 -0.08 6.04
N ILE A 202 -2.75 0.61 6.35
CA ILE A 202 -2.16 1.67 5.54
C ILE A 202 -0.87 1.15 4.91
N GLY A 203 -0.57 1.57 3.68
CA GLY A 203 0.69 1.23 3.05
C GLY A 203 1.31 2.38 2.27
N ASN A 204 2.61 2.26 2.06
CA ASN A 204 3.35 3.03 1.06
C ASN A 204 3.90 2.06 0.01
N ASP A 205 3.38 2.16 -1.20
CA ASP A 205 3.88 1.47 -2.39
C ASP A 205 4.96 2.35 -3.03
N VAL A 206 6.16 2.41 -2.41
CA VAL A 206 7.25 3.28 -2.89
C VAL A 206 7.51 3.05 -4.37
N ASN A 207 7.49 4.12 -5.14
CA ASN A 207 7.60 4.09 -6.59
C ASN A 207 8.89 4.76 -7.10
N LEU A 208 9.46 4.19 -8.15
CA LEU A 208 10.60 4.73 -8.90
C LEU A 208 10.12 5.12 -10.30
N ARG A 209 9.64 6.38 -10.45
CA ARG A 209 9.06 6.91 -11.69
C ARG A 209 9.99 6.86 -12.88
N ASP A 210 11.27 7.16 -12.64
CA ASP A 210 12.33 7.11 -13.66
C ASP A 210 12.65 5.67 -14.14
N VAL A 211 12.24 4.65 -13.38
CA VAL A 211 12.35 3.24 -13.80
C VAL A 211 11.07 2.78 -14.49
N GLU A 212 9.92 3.01 -13.86
CA GLU A 212 8.61 2.59 -14.35
C GLU A 212 8.24 3.27 -15.67
N GLY A 213 8.46 4.60 -15.78
CA GLY A 213 8.15 5.38 -16.98
C GLY A 213 8.97 4.99 -18.22
N ARG A 214 10.11 4.30 -18.06
CA ARG A 214 10.89 3.81 -19.20
C ARG A 214 10.23 2.64 -19.92
N SER A 215 9.56 1.77 -19.19
CA SER A 215 8.88 0.60 -19.74
C SER A 215 7.99 -0.07 -18.70
N THR A 216 6.77 -0.44 -19.07
CA THR A 216 5.88 -1.25 -18.24
C THR A 216 6.48 -2.61 -17.86
N LEU A 217 7.45 -3.12 -18.64
CA LEU A 217 8.17 -4.36 -18.33
C LEU A 217 9.19 -4.20 -17.17
N LEU A 218 9.45 -2.97 -16.72
CA LEU A 218 10.31 -2.69 -15.58
C LEU A 218 9.51 -2.52 -14.27
N LEU A 219 8.22 -2.82 -14.25
CA LEU A 219 7.36 -2.69 -13.06
C LEU A 219 7.99 -3.40 -11.84
N GLY A 220 8.44 -4.66 -11.97
CA GLY A 220 9.09 -5.36 -10.87
C GLY A 220 10.36 -4.66 -10.37
N ARG A 221 11.15 -4.05 -11.27
CA ARG A 221 12.34 -3.27 -10.90
C ARG A 221 11.96 -1.97 -10.18
N ALA A 222 10.85 -1.35 -10.57
CA ALA A 222 10.37 -0.11 -9.96
C ALA A 222 9.74 -0.34 -8.58
N LYS A 223 9.06 -1.47 -8.37
CA LYS A 223 8.16 -1.72 -7.24
C LYS A 223 8.67 -2.71 -6.20
N ASP A 224 9.52 -3.69 -6.56
CA ASP A 224 10.03 -4.73 -5.65
C ASP A 224 11.54 -4.56 -5.40
N ASN A 225 11.84 -3.73 -4.42
CA ASN A 225 13.20 -3.42 -3.98
C ASN A 225 13.30 -3.60 -2.47
N ARG A 226 14.54 -3.66 -1.93
CA ARG A 226 14.75 -3.68 -0.48
C ARG A 226 14.08 -2.46 0.17
N GLY A 227 13.10 -2.72 1.05
CA GLY A 227 12.40 -1.68 1.78
C GLY A 227 11.40 -0.87 0.95
N SER A 228 10.99 -1.30 -0.24
CA SER A 228 10.04 -0.57 -1.08
C SER A 228 8.57 -0.75 -0.69
N CYS A 229 8.26 -1.61 0.28
CA CYS A 229 6.91 -1.87 0.77
C CYS A 229 6.83 -1.59 2.28
N ILE A 230 6.08 -0.58 2.67
CA ILE A 230 5.85 -0.25 4.08
C ILE A 230 4.37 -0.48 4.40
N LEU A 231 4.08 -1.20 5.48
CA LEU A 231 2.73 -1.54 5.93
C LEU A 231 2.54 -1.24 7.41
N GLY A 232 1.37 -0.83 7.79
CA GLY A 232 1.00 -0.74 9.20
C GLY A 232 0.27 0.54 9.61
N PRO A 233 0.30 0.87 10.90
CA PRO A 233 1.00 0.16 11.98
C PRO A 233 0.33 -1.15 12.41
N TRP A 234 -0.95 -1.34 12.12
CA TRP A 234 -1.80 -2.47 12.48
C TRP A 234 -2.87 -2.73 11.41
N ILE A 235 -3.54 -3.85 11.50
CA ILE A 235 -4.79 -4.12 10.81
C ILE A 235 -5.93 -3.62 11.70
N ARG A 236 -6.80 -2.75 11.20
CA ARG A 236 -8.11 -2.53 11.79
C ARG A 236 -9.07 -3.58 11.25
N ILE A 237 -9.64 -4.38 12.16
CA ILE A 237 -10.55 -5.47 11.83
C ILE A 237 -11.91 -4.87 11.45
N PHE A 238 -12.57 -5.44 10.44
CA PHE A 238 -13.91 -5.00 10.04
C PHE A 238 -14.96 -5.33 11.11
N ASP A 239 -15.88 -4.39 11.29
CA ASP A 239 -17.02 -4.47 12.19
C ASP A 239 -18.25 -3.80 11.57
N GLY A 240 -19.33 -3.61 12.37
CA GLY A 240 -20.56 -2.99 11.88
C GLY A 240 -20.41 -1.52 11.43
N SER A 241 -19.38 -0.82 11.91
CA SER A 241 -19.11 0.59 11.61
C SER A 241 -17.93 0.81 10.65
N PHE A 242 -17.01 -0.12 10.62
CA PHE A 242 -15.81 -0.08 9.79
C PHE A 242 -15.79 -1.27 8.82
N ASN A 243 -16.01 -1.03 7.54
CA ASN A 243 -16.16 -2.01 6.48
C ASN A 243 -15.84 -1.40 5.11
N LEU A 244 -15.95 -2.16 4.02
CA LEU A 244 -15.68 -1.68 2.66
C LEU A 244 -16.50 -0.45 2.27
N GLN A 245 -17.75 -0.35 2.75
CA GLN A 245 -18.62 0.78 2.42
C GLN A 245 -18.20 2.06 3.15
N SER A 246 -17.82 1.96 4.43
CA SER A 246 -17.30 3.12 5.17
C SER A 246 -15.98 3.60 4.61
N LEU A 247 -15.07 2.66 4.28
CA LEU A 247 -13.75 2.96 3.69
C LEU A 247 -13.84 3.69 2.35
N ALA A 248 -14.83 3.38 1.52
CA ALA A 248 -15.00 4.03 0.21
C ALA A 248 -15.20 5.55 0.30
N ASN A 249 -15.58 6.08 1.47
CA ASN A 249 -15.80 7.51 1.72
C ASN A 249 -14.73 8.16 2.60
N GLU A 250 -13.71 7.39 3.00
CA GLU A 250 -12.61 7.89 3.82
C GLU A 250 -11.68 8.83 3.04
N SER A 251 -10.92 9.59 3.80
CA SER A 251 -9.80 10.38 3.28
C SER A 251 -8.48 9.74 3.65
N ILE A 252 -7.48 9.97 2.80
CA ILE A 252 -6.10 9.63 3.08
C ILE A 252 -5.25 10.89 3.00
N THR A 253 -4.41 11.12 3.99
CA THR A 253 -3.47 12.25 4.04
C THR A 253 -2.06 11.72 3.91
N LEU A 254 -1.31 12.31 2.98
CA LEU A 254 0.13 12.13 2.82
C LEU A 254 0.85 13.37 3.32
N GLU A 255 1.83 13.17 4.18
CA GLU A 255 2.69 14.22 4.70
C GLU A 255 4.15 13.81 4.49
N VAL A 256 4.96 14.71 3.95
CA VAL A 256 6.41 14.51 3.78
C VAL A 256 7.15 15.67 4.40
N GLU A 257 8.09 15.36 5.27
CA GLU A 257 8.99 16.31 5.93
C GLU A 257 10.44 15.97 5.61
N GLY A 258 11.17 16.93 5.06
CA GLY A 258 12.57 16.78 4.69
C GLY A 258 13.52 17.50 5.66
N ASN A 259 14.74 16.99 5.79
CA ASN A 259 15.80 17.62 6.57
C ASN A 259 16.28 18.98 5.96
N ASP A 260 15.92 19.25 4.71
CA ASP A 260 16.14 20.50 3.99
C ASP A 260 15.11 21.60 4.32
N GLY A 261 14.15 21.29 5.22
CA GLY A 261 13.03 22.17 5.57
C GLY A 261 11.84 22.05 4.63
N PHE A 262 11.87 21.11 3.67
CA PHE A 262 10.71 20.78 2.86
C PHE A 262 9.59 20.22 3.72
N HIS A 263 8.38 20.70 3.49
CA HIS A 263 7.18 20.16 4.12
C HIS A 263 6.00 20.25 3.15
N VAL A 264 5.31 19.16 2.97
CA VAL A 264 4.05 19.08 2.21
C VAL A 264 3.05 18.21 2.93
N SER A 265 1.80 18.58 2.86
CA SER A 265 0.67 17.78 3.35
C SER A 265 -0.47 17.88 2.34
N GLU A 266 -0.93 16.73 1.85
CA GLU A 266 -2.05 16.64 0.92
C GLU A 266 -3.04 15.59 1.37
N THR A 267 -4.32 15.88 1.18
CA THR A 267 -5.43 14.97 1.52
C THR A 267 -6.27 14.72 0.27
N ALA A 268 -6.54 13.43 0.01
CA ALA A 268 -7.42 13.01 -1.07
C ALA A 268 -8.52 12.07 -0.54
N SER A 269 -9.59 11.94 -1.33
CA SER A 269 -10.70 11.03 -0.99
C SER A 269 -10.51 9.67 -1.67
N LEU A 270 -10.77 8.59 -0.94
CA LEU A 270 -10.83 7.24 -1.49
C LEU A 270 -12.06 7.03 -2.40
N SER A 271 -13.05 7.93 -2.36
CA SER A 271 -14.21 7.88 -3.26
C SER A 271 -13.87 8.11 -4.75
N GLY A 272 -12.63 8.55 -5.04
CA GLY A 272 -12.13 8.70 -6.42
C GLY A 272 -11.68 7.40 -7.09
N LEU A 273 -11.83 6.23 -6.45
CA LEU A 273 -11.58 4.93 -7.06
C LEU A 273 -12.45 4.73 -8.31
N THR A 274 -11.81 4.41 -9.44
CA THR A 274 -12.52 4.11 -10.69
C THR A 274 -13.23 2.75 -10.64
N ARG A 275 -12.70 1.84 -9.82
CA ARG A 275 -13.31 0.53 -9.49
C ARG A 275 -13.56 0.47 -7.99
N GLY A 276 -14.79 0.23 -7.56
CA GLY A 276 -15.11 0.15 -6.13
C GLY A 276 -14.34 -0.98 -5.41
N LEU A 277 -14.10 -0.83 -4.10
CA LEU A 277 -13.35 -1.81 -3.30
C LEU A 277 -13.88 -3.25 -3.43
N PRO A 278 -15.20 -3.52 -3.48
CA PRO A 278 -15.68 -4.90 -3.73
C PRO A 278 -15.22 -5.45 -5.09
N ALA A 279 -15.24 -4.64 -6.15
CA ALA A 279 -14.81 -5.09 -7.47
C ALA A 279 -13.29 -5.36 -7.54
N LEU A 280 -12.48 -4.65 -6.75
CA LEU A 280 -11.05 -4.97 -6.61
C LEU A 280 -10.86 -6.32 -5.91
N VAL A 281 -11.63 -6.61 -4.85
CA VAL A 281 -11.59 -7.91 -4.18
C VAL A 281 -12.01 -9.03 -5.14
N ASP A 282 -13.11 -8.85 -5.88
CA ASP A 282 -13.57 -9.82 -6.88
C ASP A 282 -12.48 -10.10 -7.93
N ALA A 283 -11.83 -9.05 -8.45
CA ALA A 283 -10.75 -9.20 -9.43
C ALA A 283 -9.50 -9.89 -8.85
N LEU A 284 -9.19 -9.67 -7.57
CA LEU A 284 -8.06 -10.29 -6.88
C LEU A 284 -8.23 -11.81 -6.78
N PHE A 285 -9.46 -12.27 -6.58
CA PHE A 285 -9.80 -13.69 -6.41
C PHE A 285 -10.38 -14.34 -7.69
N ASP A 286 -10.47 -13.60 -8.80
CA ASP A 286 -10.92 -14.21 -10.06
C ASP A 286 -9.92 -15.27 -10.51
N GLN A 287 -10.31 -16.54 -10.39
CA GLN A 287 -9.52 -17.73 -10.76
C GLN A 287 -8.15 -17.80 -10.06
N HIS A 288 -8.01 -17.19 -8.88
CA HIS A 288 -6.81 -17.24 -8.04
C HIS A 288 -7.16 -17.48 -6.57
N ASP A 289 -6.30 -18.22 -5.86
CA ASP A 289 -6.46 -18.57 -4.46
C ASP A 289 -5.30 -18.02 -3.62
N TYR A 290 -5.62 -17.63 -2.39
CA TYR A 290 -4.63 -17.16 -1.40
C TYR A 290 -4.86 -17.91 -0.08
N PRO A 291 -4.33 -19.16 0.07
CA PRO A 291 -4.66 -20.04 1.19
C PRO A 291 -4.26 -19.50 2.58
N ASP A 292 -3.30 -18.57 2.65
CA ASP A 292 -2.88 -17.91 3.89
C ASP A 292 -3.48 -16.49 4.02
N GLY A 293 -4.43 -16.12 3.14
CA GLY A 293 -4.91 -14.77 2.98
C GLY A 293 -3.98 -13.90 2.12
N VAL A 294 -4.33 -12.63 1.90
CA VAL A 294 -3.59 -11.69 1.05
C VAL A 294 -3.76 -10.27 1.54
N PHE A 295 -2.71 -9.46 1.39
CA PHE A 295 -2.77 -8.01 1.53
C PHE A 295 -2.77 -7.38 0.14
N ALA A 296 -3.66 -6.42 -0.10
CA ALA A 296 -3.84 -5.80 -1.42
C ALA A 296 -3.87 -4.28 -1.31
N PHE A 297 -2.84 -3.62 -1.81
CA PHE A 297 -2.79 -2.19 -2.03
C PHE A 297 -3.84 -1.81 -3.07
N THR A 298 -4.59 -0.73 -2.84
CA THR A 298 -5.73 -0.36 -3.68
C THR A 298 -5.44 0.74 -4.70
N GLY A 299 -4.18 1.19 -4.78
CA GLY A 299 -3.74 2.33 -5.59
C GLY A 299 -3.73 3.64 -4.80
N SER A 300 -2.96 4.61 -5.27
CA SER A 300 -2.79 5.90 -4.60
C SER A 300 -3.71 6.97 -5.21
N PRO A 301 -4.52 7.67 -4.40
CA PRO A 301 -5.30 8.81 -4.84
C PRO A 301 -4.48 10.11 -4.95
N ILE A 302 -3.28 10.15 -4.36
CA ILE A 302 -2.37 11.30 -4.36
C ILE A 302 -1.24 11.02 -5.34
N ALA A 303 -1.10 11.90 -6.32
CA ALA A 303 0.04 11.91 -7.23
C ALA A 303 0.97 13.07 -6.83
N PRO A 304 2.14 12.81 -6.21
CA PRO A 304 3.08 13.84 -5.80
C PRO A 304 3.67 14.57 -7.02
N ILE A 305 3.19 15.78 -7.29
CA ILE A 305 3.62 16.63 -8.40
C ILE A 305 4.17 17.99 -7.93
N TRP A 306 4.31 18.17 -6.62
CA TRP A 306 4.82 19.40 -6.02
C TRP A 306 6.31 19.57 -6.32
N ASP A 307 6.73 20.78 -6.61
CA ASP A 307 8.15 21.07 -6.73
C ASP A 307 8.85 20.98 -5.37
N ARG A 308 9.98 20.27 -5.31
CA ARG A 308 10.76 20.18 -4.08
C ARG A 308 11.89 21.20 -4.03
N SER A 309 12.81 21.15 -4.95
CA SER A 309 14.04 21.92 -4.89
C SER A 309 14.16 22.95 -6.02
N VAL A 310 13.63 22.64 -7.18
CA VAL A 310 13.69 23.46 -8.38
C VAL A 310 12.30 23.54 -8.98
N GLN A 311 11.87 24.77 -9.29
CA GLN A 311 10.56 24.99 -9.90
C GLN A 311 10.45 24.26 -11.25
N GLY A 312 9.37 23.50 -11.43
CA GLY A 312 9.08 22.74 -12.63
C GLY A 312 9.75 21.36 -12.72
N GLN A 313 10.44 20.91 -11.67
CA GLN A 313 11.04 19.57 -11.62
C GLN A 313 10.21 18.54 -10.83
N GLY A 314 9.12 18.98 -10.18
CA GLY A 314 8.24 18.10 -9.43
C GLY A 314 8.88 17.59 -8.14
N PHE A 315 8.38 16.45 -7.67
CA PHE A 315 8.77 15.83 -6.40
C PHE A 315 9.68 14.63 -6.62
N THR A 316 10.75 14.58 -5.82
CA THR A 316 11.55 13.39 -5.57
C THR A 316 11.95 13.32 -4.10
N HIS A 317 12.08 12.12 -3.54
CA HIS A 317 12.58 11.94 -2.17
C HIS A 317 14.06 12.32 -2.05
N LEU A 318 14.41 12.86 -0.90
CA LEU A 318 15.79 12.93 -0.42
C LEU A 318 16.00 11.98 0.77
N GLU A 319 17.24 11.55 0.95
CA GLU A 319 17.66 10.75 2.11
C GLU A 319 17.37 11.47 3.42
N GLY A 320 16.76 10.76 4.38
CA GLY A 320 16.33 11.34 5.65
C GLY A 320 14.94 11.96 5.64
N ASP A 321 14.19 11.91 4.51
CA ASP A 321 12.78 12.29 4.52
C ASP A 321 11.99 11.44 5.50
N ARG A 322 10.99 12.05 6.12
CA ARG A 322 9.97 11.39 6.92
C ARG A 322 8.64 11.45 6.19
N VAL A 323 8.07 10.30 5.93
CA VAL A 323 6.74 10.14 5.32
C VAL A 323 5.75 9.72 6.38
N THR A 324 4.61 10.39 6.45
CA THR A 324 3.47 10.00 7.30
C THR A 324 2.22 9.89 6.45
N ILE A 325 1.56 8.74 6.51
CA ILE A 325 0.31 8.47 5.81
C ILE A 325 -0.77 8.21 6.85
N THR A 326 -1.88 8.93 6.77
CA THR A 326 -2.97 8.86 7.75
C THR A 326 -4.30 8.56 7.08
N ILE A 327 -5.00 7.54 7.57
CA ILE A 327 -6.42 7.28 7.32
C ILE A 327 -7.12 7.41 8.66
N PRO A 328 -8.06 8.36 8.86
CA PRO A 328 -8.62 8.69 10.18
C PRO A 328 -9.19 7.50 10.93
N SER A 329 -9.85 6.59 10.25
CA SER A 329 -10.44 5.40 10.88
C SER A 329 -9.42 4.29 11.19
N ILE A 330 -8.19 4.32 10.64
CA ILE A 330 -7.18 3.27 10.84
C ILE A 330 -6.05 3.76 11.75
N GLY A 331 -5.51 4.96 11.48
CA GLY A 331 -4.37 5.52 12.21
C GLY A 331 -3.35 6.17 11.29
N SER A 332 -2.08 6.17 11.69
CA SER A 332 -0.99 6.78 10.93
C SER A 332 0.20 5.83 10.80
N LEU A 333 0.69 5.70 9.59
CA LEU A 333 1.93 4.99 9.23
C LEU A 333 3.03 6.02 9.01
N THR A 334 4.10 5.97 9.80
CA THR A 334 5.26 6.86 9.65
C THR A 334 6.51 6.05 9.39
N HIS A 335 7.37 6.50 8.47
CA HIS A 335 8.65 5.86 8.17
C HIS A 335 9.65 6.86 7.59
N GLY A 336 10.93 6.50 7.59
CA GLY A 336 12.01 7.26 6.95
C GLY A 336 12.25 6.84 5.49
N ILE A 337 13.14 7.57 4.81
CA ILE A 337 13.60 7.27 3.45
C ILE A 337 15.12 7.21 3.45
N GLU A 338 15.69 6.18 2.78
CA GLU A 338 17.13 6.02 2.60
C GLU A 338 17.44 5.28 1.28
N ARG A 339 18.70 5.24 0.86
CA ARG A 339 19.12 4.41 -0.28
C ARG A 339 19.27 2.95 0.11
N CYS A 340 18.87 2.02 -0.77
CA CYS A 340 18.94 0.57 -0.50
C CYS A 340 20.28 0.07 0.04
N PRO A 341 21.47 0.55 -0.41
CA PRO A 341 22.75 0.10 0.15
C PRO A 341 22.98 0.48 1.61
N ALA A 342 22.34 1.55 2.10
CA ALA A 342 22.44 2.01 3.48
C ALA A 342 21.49 1.26 4.44
N LEU A 343 20.52 0.53 3.89
CA LEU A 343 19.59 -0.27 4.70
C LEU A 343 20.25 -1.58 5.15
N GLU A 344 19.90 -2.00 6.36
CA GLU A 344 20.21 -3.35 6.82
C GLU A 344 19.67 -4.40 5.84
N PRO A 345 20.44 -5.45 5.51
CA PRO A 345 19.97 -6.53 4.66
C PRO A 345 18.71 -7.20 5.23
N TRP A 346 17.74 -7.48 4.36
CA TRP A 346 16.61 -8.33 4.75
C TRP A 346 17.13 -9.73 5.07
N SER A 347 17.12 -10.09 6.36
CA SER A 347 17.69 -11.34 6.88
C SER A 347 16.63 -12.35 7.30
N ARG A 348 15.46 -11.89 7.81
CA ARG A 348 14.40 -12.79 8.27
C ARG A 348 13.41 -13.12 7.16
N GLY A 349 13.62 -14.26 6.49
CA GLY A 349 12.66 -14.84 5.55
C GLY A 349 11.73 -15.86 6.21
N LEU A 350 10.86 -16.50 5.41
CA LEU A 350 9.90 -17.53 5.86
C LEU A 350 10.57 -18.67 6.64
N HIS A 351 11.71 -19.17 6.15
CA HIS A 351 12.41 -20.29 6.81
C HIS A 351 12.83 -19.93 8.24
N GLU A 352 13.46 -18.76 8.42
CA GLU A 352 13.90 -18.31 9.74
C GLU A 352 12.72 -18.07 10.68
N TYR A 353 11.64 -17.46 10.16
CA TYR A 353 10.42 -17.24 10.93
C TYR A 353 9.76 -18.55 11.40
N MET A 354 9.66 -19.55 10.53
CA MET A 354 9.15 -20.88 10.91
C MET A 354 10.04 -21.55 11.97
N CYS A 355 11.37 -21.45 11.85
CA CYS A 355 12.30 -21.96 12.85
C CYS A 355 12.15 -21.25 14.20
N ASP A 356 11.91 -19.94 14.21
CA ASP A 356 11.65 -19.18 15.43
C ASP A 356 10.35 -19.64 16.11
N LEU A 357 9.25 -19.75 15.37
CA LEU A 357 7.99 -20.23 15.90
C LEU A 357 8.11 -21.64 16.46
N ALA A 358 8.80 -22.54 15.77
CA ALA A 358 9.02 -23.92 16.25
C ALA A 358 9.85 -23.97 17.54
N LYS A 359 10.92 -23.15 17.66
CA LYS A 359 11.72 -23.03 18.89
C LYS A 359 10.92 -22.52 20.08
N ARG A 360 9.89 -21.71 19.82
CA ARG A 360 9.01 -21.12 20.82
C ARG A 360 7.77 -21.98 21.08
N GLU A 361 7.69 -23.19 20.50
CA GLU A 361 6.56 -24.12 20.62
C GLU A 361 5.22 -23.49 20.18
N LEU A 362 5.26 -22.70 19.10
CA LEU A 362 4.12 -21.97 18.55
C LEU A 362 3.60 -22.53 17.21
N LEU A 363 4.17 -23.66 16.74
CA LEU A 363 3.73 -24.41 15.57
C LEU A 363 3.11 -25.74 15.97
#